data_453a7d9e481ee95aee7fde4c397a51c0
#
_entry.id   453a7d9e481ee95aee7fde4c397a51c0
#
_cell.length_a   1.000
_cell.length_b   1.000
_cell.length_c   1.000
_cell.angle_alpha   90.00
_cell.angle_beta   90.00
_cell.angle_gamma   90.00
#
_symmetry.space_group_name_H-M   'P 1'
#
loop_
_entity.id
_entity.type
_entity.pdbx_description
1 polymer ?
#
loop_
_entity_poly.entity_id
_entity_poly.type
_entity_poly.pdbx_seq_one_letter_code
_entity_poly.pdbx_strand_id
1 'polypeptide(L)'
;MLDVLKQLECSLHHEKRHDLAWLEQRLHPEFKEITLSGTLLNRKQIIVALMNEENAQAIISSDFQLMEVGTQHAILLYRTAQPDGSRAALRSSHWVLSAAHGWQMIFHQSSTAAA
;
A
#
# COMPACT_ATOMS: atom_id res chain seq x y z
N MET A 1 10.74 -9.45 -9.54
CA MET A 1 9.34 -9.14 -9.16
C MET A 1 9.24 -8.46 -7.81
N LEU A 2 9.89 -9.00 -6.78
CA LEU A 2 9.86 -8.38 -5.45
C LEU A 2 10.34 -6.93 -5.47
N ASP A 3 11.46 -6.66 -6.13
CA ASP A 3 12.02 -5.30 -6.17
C ASP A 3 11.08 -4.30 -6.83
N VAL A 4 10.39 -4.70 -7.91
CA VAL A 4 9.44 -3.84 -8.61
C VAL A 4 8.27 -3.49 -7.70
N LEU A 5 7.64 -4.48 -7.09
CA LEU A 5 6.48 -4.26 -6.23
C LEU A 5 6.85 -3.51 -4.95
N LYS A 6 8.03 -3.80 -4.39
CA LYS A 6 8.54 -3.06 -3.24
C LYS A 6 8.71 -1.57 -3.55
N GLN A 7 9.26 -1.23 -4.72
CA GLN A 7 9.41 0.16 -5.13
C GLN A 7 8.05 0.85 -5.30
N LEU A 8 7.10 0.17 -5.93
CA LEU A 8 5.76 0.73 -6.12
C LEU A 8 5.05 0.94 -4.78
N GLU A 9 5.15 -0.04 -3.88
CA GLU A 9 4.56 0.06 -2.54
C GLU A 9 5.17 1.24 -1.78
N CYS A 10 6.49 1.34 -1.73
CA CYS A 10 7.18 2.41 -1.01
C CYS A 10 6.90 3.79 -1.61
N SER A 11 6.65 3.88 -2.92
CA SER A 11 6.28 5.15 -3.54
C SER A 11 5.00 5.73 -2.94
N LEU A 12 4.09 4.87 -2.50
CA LEU A 12 2.83 5.26 -1.88
C LEU A 12 2.98 5.64 -0.39
N HIS A 13 4.14 5.34 0.21
CA HIS A 13 4.43 5.70 1.60
C HIS A 13 5.06 7.10 1.73
N HIS A 14 5.77 7.55 0.71
CA HIS A 14 6.62 8.74 0.80
C HIS A 14 6.36 9.73 -0.33
N GLU A 15 7.18 9.69 -1.36
CA GLU A 15 7.29 10.73 -2.37
C GLU A 15 6.07 10.88 -3.28
N LYS A 16 5.35 9.79 -3.54
CA LYS A 16 4.19 9.78 -4.43
C LYS A 16 2.85 9.72 -3.69
N ARG A 17 2.89 9.76 -2.36
CA ARG A 17 1.69 9.62 -1.53
C ARG A 17 0.64 10.68 -1.79
N HIS A 18 1.06 11.89 -2.18
CA HIS A 18 0.17 13.01 -2.46
C HIS A 18 0.11 13.38 -3.95
N ASP A 19 0.61 12.53 -4.82
CA ASP A 19 0.59 12.73 -6.26
C ASP A 19 -0.69 12.10 -6.84
N LEU A 20 -1.69 12.94 -7.13
CA LEU A 20 -2.99 12.47 -7.60
C LEU A 20 -2.89 11.62 -8.87
N ALA A 21 -2.10 12.06 -9.84
CA ALA A 21 -1.94 11.33 -11.11
C ALA A 21 -1.35 9.94 -10.87
N TRP A 22 -0.37 9.84 -9.96
CA TRP A 22 0.24 8.57 -9.59
C TRP A 22 -0.76 7.66 -8.89
N LEU A 23 -1.54 8.20 -7.93
CA LEU A 23 -2.55 7.44 -7.22
C LEU A 23 -3.62 6.90 -8.17
N GLU A 24 -4.08 7.73 -9.10
CA GLU A 24 -5.09 7.31 -10.09
C GLU A 24 -4.57 6.19 -10.98
N GLN A 25 -3.29 6.18 -11.30
CA GLN A 25 -2.66 5.16 -12.13
C GLN A 25 -2.34 3.89 -11.36
N ARG A 26 -1.88 4.01 -10.10
CA ARG A 26 -1.44 2.86 -9.30
C ARG A 26 -2.56 2.16 -8.56
N LEU A 27 -3.66 2.84 -8.25
CA LEU A 27 -4.79 2.20 -7.59
C LEU A 27 -5.78 1.66 -8.62
N HIS A 28 -6.07 0.37 -8.52
CA HIS A 28 -7.04 -0.29 -9.40
C HIS A 28 -8.42 0.37 -9.24
N PRO A 29 -9.26 0.45 -10.31
CA PRO A 29 -10.60 1.04 -10.19
C PRO A 29 -11.46 0.45 -9.07
N GLU A 30 -11.27 -0.82 -8.73
CA GLU A 30 -12.01 -1.52 -7.67
C GLU A 30 -11.27 -1.55 -6.33
N PHE A 31 -10.25 -0.72 -6.17
CA PHE A 31 -9.41 -0.72 -4.97
C PHE A 31 -10.23 -0.57 -3.69
N LYS A 32 -9.87 -1.37 -2.68
CA LYS A 32 -10.40 -1.27 -1.32
C LYS A 32 -9.28 -1.40 -0.30
N GLU A 33 -9.46 -0.74 0.82
CA GLU A 33 -8.50 -0.82 1.92
C GLU A 33 -9.21 -1.02 3.24
N ILE A 34 -8.67 -1.91 4.07
CA ILE A 34 -9.04 -2.02 5.48
C ILE A 34 -7.93 -1.34 6.27
N THR A 35 -8.26 -0.24 6.93
CA THR A 35 -7.28 0.55 7.68
C THR A 35 -6.89 -0.13 8.99
N LEU A 36 -5.81 0.37 9.61
CA LEU A 36 -5.35 -0.13 10.89
C LEU A 36 -6.44 -0.04 11.98
N SER A 37 -7.31 0.95 11.89
CA SER A 37 -8.42 1.13 12.83
C SER A 37 -9.64 0.24 12.52
N GLY A 38 -9.58 -0.55 11.44
CA GLY A 38 -10.68 -1.45 11.08
C GLY A 38 -11.76 -0.82 10.21
N THR A 39 -11.47 0.28 9.52
CA THR A 39 -12.42 0.94 8.63
C THR A 39 -12.21 0.47 7.20
N LEU A 40 -13.28 0.09 6.52
CA LEU A 40 -13.24 -0.28 5.11
C LEU A 40 -13.47 0.96 4.26
N LEU A 41 -12.51 1.27 3.39
CA LEU A 41 -12.56 2.43 2.51
C LEU A 41 -12.44 1.97 1.06
N ASN A 42 -13.15 2.66 0.15
CA ASN A 42 -13.03 2.45 -1.28
C ASN A 42 -11.97 3.36 -1.89
N ARG A 43 -11.73 3.21 -3.20
CA ARG A 43 -10.70 3.96 -3.93
C ARG A 43 -10.88 5.48 -3.78
N LYS A 44 -12.10 5.97 -3.98
CA LYS A 44 -12.38 7.41 -3.90
C LYS A 44 -12.09 7.95 -2.49
N GLN A 45 -12.52 7.23 -1.48
CA GLN A 45 -12.31 7.64 -0.08
C GLN A 45 -10.83 7.69 0.27
N ILE A 46 -10.04 6.72 -0.20
CA ILE A 46 -8.60 6.68 0.03
C ILE A 46 -7.91 7.86 -0.68
N ILE A 47 -8.25 8.12 -1.94
CA ILE A 47 -7.65 9.22 -2.68
C ILE A 47 -7.95 10.55 -1.99
N VAL A 48 -9.20 10.77 -1.60
CA VAL A 48 -9.59 12.00 -0.89
C VAL A 48 -8.81 12.12 0.44
N ALA A 49 -8.71 11.04 1.20
CA ALA A 49 -7.98 11.06 2.47
C ALA A 49 -6.50 11.41 2.27
N LEU A 50 -5.84 10.82 1.28
CA LEU A 50 -4.43 11.08 1.00
C LEU A 50 -4.21 12.51 0.50
N MET A 51 -5.09 13.01 -0.36
CA MET A 51 -4.96 14.38 -0.88
C MET A 51 -5.20 15.44 0.19
N ASN A 52 -5.92 15.11 1.27
CA ASN A 52 -6.18 16.00 2.40
C ASN A 52 -5.25 15.77 3.59
N GLU A 53 -4.32 14.84 3.49
CA GLU A 53 -3.40 14.52 4.57
C GLU A 53 -2.41 15.66 4.79
N GLU A 54 -2.38 16.20 6.01
CA GLU A 54 -1.51 17.35 6.34
C GLU A 54 -0.17 16.91 6.92
N ASN A 55 -0.17 15.87 7.74
CA ASN A 55 1.02 15.42 8.45
C ASN A 55 1.20 13.90 8.26
N ALA A 56 1.83 13.53 7.16
CA ALA A 56 2.21 12.14 6.95
C ALA A 56 3.30 11.76 7.97
N GLN A 57 3.05 10.70 8.75
CA GLN A 57 4.04 10.21 9.69
C GLN A 57 5.15 9.48 8.94
N ALA A 58 6.38 9.68 9.39
CA ALA A 58 7.51 8.93 8.86
C ALA A 58 7.35 7.47 9.26
N ILE A 59 7.45 6.56 8.28
CA ILE A 59 7.44 5.13 8.55
C ILE A 59 8.67 4.49 7.94
N ILE A 60 9.13 3.42 8.59
CA ILE A 60 10.19 2.56 8.08
C ILE A 60 9.57 1.22 7.76
N SER A 61 9.75 0.76 6.53
CA SER A 61 9.24 -0.53 6.08
C SER A 61 10.36 -1.55 6.03
N SER A 62 10.03 -2.80 6.38
CA SER A 62 10.98 -3.90 6.47
C SER A 62 10.28 -5.23 6.26
N ASP A 63 11.08 -6.31 6.21
CA ASP A 63 10.59 -7.70 6.19
C ASP A 63 9.65 -7.98 5.02
N PHE A 64 10.00 -7.50 3.83
CA PHE A 64 9.20 -7.72 2.64
C PHE A 64 9.21 -9.18 2.20
N GLN A 65 8.03 -9.73 1.98
CA GLN A 65 7.83 -11.08 1.44
C GLN A 65 6.85 -11.02 0.27
N LEU A 66 7.15 -11.77 -0.78
CA LEU A 66 6.30 -11.84 -1.96
C LEU A 66 5.63 -13.20 -2.04
N MET A 67 4.30 -13.19 -2.25
CA MET A 67 3.54 -14.40 -2.56
C MET A 67 3.00 -14.24 -3.97
N GLU A 68 3.52 -15.03 -4.90
CA GLU A 68 3.04 -15.01 -6.28
C GLU A 68 1.83 -15.91 -6.45
N VAL A 69 0.75 -15.34 -7.00
CA VAL A 69 -0.50 -16.05 -7.25
C VAL A 69 -0.76 -16.01 -8.75
N GLY A 70 -0.01 -16.82 -9.50
CA GLY A 70 0.00 -16.77 -10.96
C GLY A 70 0.89 -15.66 -11.49
N THR A 71 0.77 -15.36 -12.78
CA THR A 71 1.65 -14.40 -13.47
C THR A 71 1.19 -12.95 -13.37
N GLN A 72 -0.05 -12.72 -12.97
CA GLN A 72 -0.68 -11.39 -12.99
C GLN A 72 -1.22 -10.95 -11.65
N HIS A 73 -0.90 -11.66 -10.59
CA HIS A 73 -1.36 -11.35 -9.24
C HIS A 73 -0.29 -11.73 -8.23
N ALA A 74 0.03 -10.81 -7.34
CA ALA A 74 1.00 -11.06 -6.27
C ALA A 74 0.54 -10.37 -5.00
N ILE A 75 0.87 -10.98 -3.85
CA ILE A 75 0.60 -10.42 -2.54
C ILE A 75 1.94 -10.02 -1.93
N LEU A 76 2.05 -8.78 -1.50
CA LEU A 76 3.23 -8.26 -0.83
C LEU A 76 2.94 -8.11 0.66
N LEU A 77 3.73 -8.78 1.48
CA LEU A 77 3.64 -8.67 2.94
C LEU A 77 4.84 -7.91 3.46
N TYR A 78 4.64 -7.04 4.44
CA TYR A 78 5.74 -6.31 5.04
C TYR A 78 5.35 -5.74 6.40
N ARG A 79 6.34 -5.18 7.08
CA ARG A 79 6.20 -4.54 8.38
C ARG A 79 6.51 -3.06 8.25
N THR A 80 5.76 -2.24 8.96
CA THR A 80 6.08 -0.82 9.11
C THR A 80 6.16 -0.47 10.59
N ALA A 81 6.96 0.56 10.91
CA ALA A 81 7.04 1.12 12.25
C ALA A 81 7.48 2.57 12.13
N GLN A 82 7.29 3.34 13.20
CA GLN A 82 7.91 4.66 13.28
C GLN A 82 9.42 4.50 13.48
N PRO A 83 10.23 5.54 13.23
CA PRO A 83 11.69 5.45 13.39
C PRO A 83 12.15 4.98 14.76
N ASP A 84 11.37 5.24 15.83
CA ASP A 84 11.67 4.77 17.19
C ASP A 84 11.22 3.34 17.46
N GLY A 85 10.65 2.66 16.45
CA GLY A 85 10.16 1.30 16.58
C GLY A 85 8.72 1.18 17.07
N SER A 86 8.10 2.28 17.46
CA SER A 86 6.71 2.26 17.93
C SER A 86 5.72 2.13 16.76
N ARG A 87 4.46 1.86 17.09
CA ARG A 87 3.35 1.72 16.15
C ARG A 87 3.63 0.72 15.03
N ALA A 88 4.22 -0.40 15.39
CA ALA A 88 4.50 -1.46 14.43
C ALA A 88 3.21 -2.06 13.89
N ALA A 89 3.18 -2.28 12.59
CA ALA A 89 2.05 -2.86 11.88
C ALA A 89 2.53 -3.89 10.87
N LEU A 90 1.70 -4.90 10.64
CA LEU A 90 1.86 -5.82 9.52
C LEU A 90 0.91 -5.38 8.43
N ARG A 91 1.39 -5.37 7.20
CA ARG A 91 0.63 -4.89 6.06
C ARG A 91 0.62 -5.91 4.94
N SER A 92 -0.50 -5.97 4.22
CA SER A 92 -0.62 -6.81 3.03
C SER A 92 -1.22 -6.00 1.90
N SER A 93 -0.61 -6.13 0.72
CA SER A 93 -1.10 -5.48 -0.49
C SER A 93 -1.25 -6.51 -1.58
N HIS A 94 -2.38 -6.46 -2.29
CA HIS A 94 -2.61 -7.28 -3.47
C HIS A 94 -2.38 -6.42 -4.70
N TRP A 95 -1.45 -6.86 -5.54
CA TRP A 95 -1.08 -6.21 -6.78
C TRP A 95 -1.52 -7.06 -7.96
N VAL A 96 -2.16 -6.43 -8.95
CA VAL A 96 -2.60 -7.10 -10.17
C VAL A 96 -1.96 -6.42 -11.37
N LEU A 97 -1.58 -7.20 -12.38
CA LEU A 97 -0.95 -6.68 -13.57
C LEU A 97 -2.02 -6.33 -14.60
N SER A 98 -2.10 -5.04 -14.92
CA SER A 98 -3.01 -4.49 -15.91
C SER A 98 -2.27 -4.27 -17.23
N ALA A 99 -2.92 -4.58 -18.36
CA ALA A 99 -2.34 -4.32 -19.67
C ALA A 99 -2.15 -2.82 -19.94
N ALA A 100 -3.05 -1.99 -19.41
CA ALA A 100 -3.01 -0.54 -19.66
C ALA A 100 -2.05 0.22 -18.76
N HIS A 101 -1.91 -0.19 -17.48
CA HIS A 101 -1.22 0.61 -16.47
C HIS A 101 -0.12 -0.14 -15.72
N GLY A 102 0.19 -1.38 -16.11
CA GLY A 102 1.15 -2.20 -15.38
C GLY A 102 0.58 -2.68 -14.05
N TRP A 103 1.41 -2.76 -13.04
CA TRP A 103 0.97 -3.22 -11.72
C TRP A 103 0.10 -2.18 -11.03
N GLN A 104 -1.08 -2.61 -10.55
CA GLN A 104 -2.00 -1.77 -9.78
C GLN A 104 -2.36 -2.47 -8.48
N MET A 105 -2.45 -1.70 -7.40
CA MET A 105 -2.88 -2.21 -6.10
C MET A 105 -4.41 -2.30 -6.10
N ILE A 106 -4.94 -3.50 -5.82
CA ILE A 106 -6.39 -3.72 -5.76
C ILE A 106 -6.89 -3.81 -4.32
N PHE A 107 -6.03 -4.16 -3.38
CA PHE A 107 -6.41 -4.29 -1.98
C PHE A 107 -5.22 -4.04 -1.06
N HIS A 108 -5.49 -3.40 0.08
CA HIS A 108 -4.49 -3.20 1.13
C HIS A 108 -5.15 -3.38 2.50
N GLN A 109 -4.46 -4.04 3.41
CA GLN A 109 -4.92 -4.20 4.77
C GLN A 109 -3.77 -4.05 5.75
N SER A 110 -4.05 -3.41 6.89
CA SER A 110 -3.09 -3.21 7.97
C SER A 110 -3.62 -3.79 9.27
N SER A 111 -2.71 -4.37 10.06
CA SER A 111 -3.02 -4.89 11.40
C SER A 111 -1.89 -4.50 12.34
N THR A 112 -2.23 -4.22 13.59
CA THR A 112 -1.22 -3.96 14.62
C THR A 112 -0.33 -5.21 14.77
N ALA A 113 0.99 -5.01 14.74
CA ALA A 113 1.91 -6.13 14.93
C ALA A 113 1.91 -6.56 16.38
N ALA A 114 1.98 -7.89 16.61
CA ALA A 114 2.15 -8.42 17.94
C ALA A 114 3.50 -8.01 18.52
N ALA A 115 3.53 -7.84 19.82
CA ALA A 115 4.76 -7.48 20.54
C ALA A 115 5.78 -8.63 20.55
#